data_0656966ffb10e581e8494c9d65ad093f
#
_entry.id   0656966ffb10e581e8494c9d65ad093f
#
_cell.length_a   1.000
_cell.length_b   1.000
_cell.length_c   1.000
_cell.angle_alpha   90.00
_cell.angle_beta   90.00
_cell.angle_gamma   90.00
#
_symmetry.space_group_name_H-M   'P 1'
#
loop_
_entity.id
_entity.type
_entity.pdbx_description
1 polymer ?
#
loop_
_entity_poly.entity_id
_entity_poly.type
_entity_poly.pdbx_seq_one_letter_code
_entity_poly.pdbx_strand_id
1 'polypeptide(L)'
;MTTKSTRLRRGRMENGQPNPIDRHVGSRIKIRRQLLGLSQNKLASMLGLTFQQIQKYEQGQNRVSASRLWDISHALDVEIGFFFKDMKEETASKSPKALLTGIASSPLENVDPMSRQETFDLVRAYYKIPNRLAAKQLFDLAIIMSKTQIPASSDDDDNEISNFRLTRTKKRKK
;
A
#
# COMPACT_ATOMS: atom_id res chain seq x y z
N MET A 1 4.29 -34.08 -29.87
CA MET A 1 3.21 -33.72 -28.95
C MET A 1 3.36 -32.24 -28.59
N THR A 2 2.57 -31.38 -29.20
CA THR A 2 2.60 -29.94 -29.02
C THR A 2 1.73 -29.58 -27.84
N THR A 3 2.35 -29.20 -26.72
CA THR A 3 1.67 -28.67 -25.55
C THR A 3 1.04 -27.31 -25.90
N LYS A 4 -0.27 -27.27 -26.07
CA LYS A 4 -1.05 -26.02 -26.17
C LYS A 4 -0.82 -25.22 -24.89
N SER A 5 0.03 -24.20 -24.96
CA SER A 5 0.10 -23.16 -23.92
C SER A 5 -1.28 -22.50 -23.80
N THR A 6 -2.02 -22.88 -22.77
CA THR A 6 -3.31 -22.25 -22.44
C THR A 6 -3.01 -20.84 -21.97
N ARG A 7 -3.15 -19.87 -22.86
CA ARG A 7 -2.99 -18.45 -22.56
C ARG A 7 -4.02 -18.08 -21.48
N LEU A 8 -3.58 -18.02 -20.22
CA LEU A 8 -4.38 -17.58 -19.09
C LEU A 8 -5.06 -16.26 -19.43
N ARG A 9 -6.39 -16.25 -19.45
CA ARG A 9 -7.17 -15.03 -19.68
C ARG A 9 -6.81 -14.06 -18.56
N ARG A 10 -6.31 -12.87 -18.91
CA ARG A 10 -5.87 -11.84 -17.96
C ARG A 10 -6.91 -11.64 -16.84
N GLY A 11 -6.51 -11.87 -15.60
CA GLY A 11 -7.35 -11.65 -14.41
C GLY A 11 -8.16 -12.85 -13.93
N ARG A 12 -8.01 -14.04 -14.51
CA ARG A 12 -8.62 -15.27 -13.99
C ARG A 12 -7.57 -16.20 -13.40
N MET A 13 -8.01 -16.99 -12.39
CA MET A 13 -7.25 -18.08 -11.83
C MET A 13 -7.10 -19.21 -12.88
N GLU A 14 -6.16 -20.13 -12.69
CA GLU A 14 -5.93 -21.28 -13.58
C GLU A 14 -7.19 -22.13 -13.81
N ASN A 15 -8.05 -22.20 -12.81
CA ASN A 15 -9.36 -22.88 -12.89
C ASN A 15 -10.45 -22.07 -13.61
N GLY A 16 -10.11 -20.93 -14.23
CA GLY A 16 -11.04 -20.04 -14.93
C GLY A 16 -11.94 -19.19 -14.02
N GLN A 17 -11.80 -19.32 -12.70
CA GLN A 17 -12.58 -18.52 -11.75
C GLN A 17 -12.05 -17.08 -11.63
N PRO A 18 -12.91 -16.11 -11.22
CA PRO A 18 -12.49 -14.77 -10.92
C PRO A 18 -11.44 -14.74 -9.79
N ASN A 19 -10.45 -13.86 -9.89
CA ASN A 19 -9.47 -13.67 -8.83
C ASN A 19 -10.16 -13.25 -7.52
N PRO A 20 -9.81 -13.85 -6.36
CA PRO A 20 -10.42 -13.52 -5.06
C PRO A 20 -10.33 -12.04 -4.69
N ILE A 21 -9.27 -11.34 -5.11
CA ILE A 21 -9.12 -9.90 -4.90
C ILE A 21 -10.17 -9.14 -5.73
N ASP A 22 -10.35 -9.50 -7.01
CA ASP A 22 -11.35 -8.85 -7.87
C ASP A 22 -12.77 -9.08 -7.31
N ARG A 23 -13.04 -10.25 -6.72
CA ARG A 23 -14.31 -10.55 -6.03
C ARG A 23 -14.50 -9.70 -4.78
N HIS A 24 -13.44 -9.54 -3.97
CA HIS A 24 -13.48 -8.70 -2.78
C HIS A 24 -13.78 -7.25 -3.17
N VAL A 25 -13.00 -6.66 -4.08
CA VAL A 25 -13.21 -5.30 -4.58
C VAL A 25 -14.63 -5.13 -5.15
N GLY A 26 -15.09 -6.07 -5.95
CA GLY A 26 -16.45 -6.06 -6.51
C GLY A 26 -17.54 -6.08 -5.43
N SER A 27 -17.37 -6.89 -4.39
CA SER A 27 -18.31 -6.93 -3.26
C SER A 27 -18.35 -5.59 -2.49
N ARG A 28 -17.20 -4.93 -2.32
CA ARG A 28 -17.12 -3.60 -1.66
C ARG A 28 -17.81 -2.53 -2.49
N ILE A 29 -17.65 -2.54 -3.81
CA ILE A 29 -18.37 -1.65 -4.74
C ILE A 29 -19.88 -1.85 -4.56
N LYS A 30 -20.37 -3.10 -4.58
CA LYS A 30 -21.78 -3.43 -4.40
C LYS A 30 -22.33 -2.93 -3.08
N ILE A 31 -21.64 -3.21 -1.97
CA ILE A 31 -22.06 -2.78 -0.63
C ILE A 31 -22.20 -1.26 -0.56
N ARG A 32 -21.19 -0.52 -1.03
CA ARG A 32 -21.24 0.95 -0.97
C ARG A 32 -22.34 1.53 -1.84
N ARG A 33 -22.50 1.00 -3.06
CA ARG A 33 -23.61 1.40 -3.94
C ARG A 33 -24.97 1.19 -3.27
N GLN A 34 -25.18 0.02 -2.64
CA GLN A 34 -26.43 -0.28 -1.94
C GLN A 34 -26.67 0.63 -0.74
N LEU A 35 -25.63 0.95 0.04
CA LEU A 35 -25.68 1.90 1.15
C LEU A 35 -26.12 3.30 0.69
N LEU A 36 -25.71 3.70 -0.52
CA LEU A 36 -26.13 4.97 -1.12
C LEU A 36 -27.52 4.90 -1.79
N GLY A 37 -28.21 3.74 -1.75
CA GLY A 37 -29.51 3.55 -2.39
C GLY A 37 -29.44 3.56 -3.94
N LEU A 38 -28.25 3.43 -4.52
CA LEU A 38 -28.09 3.48 -5.96
C LEU A 38 -28.41 2.13 -6.62
N SER A 39 -29.17 2.16 -7.73
CA SER A 39 -29.32 0.98 -8.60
C SER A 39 -28.04 0.77 -9.44
N GLN A 40 -27.84 -0.45 -9.95
CA GLN A 40 -26.73 -0.73 -10.88
C GLN A 40 -26.83 0.12 -12.15
N ASN A 41 -28.03 0.38 -12.65
CA ASN A 41 -28.26 1.25 -13.80
C ASN A 41 -27.85 2.70 -13.50
N LYS A 42 -28.16 3.21 -12.31
CA LYS A 42 -27.79 4.57 -11.91
C LYS A 42 -26.26 4.72 -11.82
N LEU A 43 -25.58 3.76 -11.19
CA LEU A 43 -24.11 3.76 -11.14
C LEU A 43 -23.48 3.62 -12.53
N ALA A 44 -24.05 2.77 -13.40
CA ALA A 44 -23.60 2.62 -14.78
C ALA A 44 -23.70 3.95 -15.55
N SER A 45 -24.85 4.63 -15.44
CA SER A 45 -25.05 5.96 -16.06
C SER A 45 -24.05 7.00 -15.58
N MET A 46 -23.76 7.05 -14.27
CA MET A 46 -22.79 8.00 -13.70
C MET A 46 -21.36 7.80 -14.24
N LEU A 47 -21.02 6.54 -14.60
CA LEU A 47 -19.68 6.15 -15.03
C LEU A 47 -19.53 6.01 -16.56
N GLY A 48 -20.61 6.26 -17.32
CA GLY A 48 -20.66 6.04 -18.77
C GLY A 48 -20.46 4.55 -19.14
N LEU A 49 -21.01 3.64 -18.32
CA LEU A 49 -20.91 2.20 -18.48
C LEU A 49 -22.26 1.56 -18.74
N THR A 50 -22.24 0.30 -19.18
CA THR A 50 -23.45 -0.51 -19.27
C THR A 50 -23.76 -1.18 -17.94
N PHE A 51 -25.03 -1.52 -17.71
CA PHE A 51 -25.47 -2.32 -16.57
C PHE A 51 -24.67 -3.61 -16.42
N GLN A 52 -24.45 -4.34 -17.54
CA GLN A 52 -23.72 -5.59 -17.54
C GLN A 52 -22.25 -5.42 -17.11
N GLN A 53 -21.62 -4.27 -17.40
CA GLN A 53 -20.26 -3.99 -16.94
C GLN A 53 -20.22 -3.80 -15.42
N ILE A 54 -21.15 -3.04 -14.85
CA ILE A 54 -21.26 -2.88 -13.40
C ILE A 54 -21.54 -4.22 -12.73
N GLN A 55 -22.47 -5.01 -13.27
CA GLN A 55 -22.75 -6.34 -12.73
C GLN A 55 -21.50 -7.23 -12.69
N LYS A 56 -20.73 -7.27 -13.80
CA LYS A 56 -19.49 -8.04 -13.88
C LYS A 56 -18.41 -7.53 -12.92
N TYR A 57 -18.32 -6.22 -12.69
CA TYR A 57 -17.40 -5.65 -11.68
C TYR A 57 -17.82 -6.06 -10.27
N GLU A 58 -19.11 -5.93 -9.91
CA GLU A 58 -19.63 -6.32 -8.60
C GLU A 58 -19.48 -7.82 -8.29
N GLN A 59 -19.49 -8.66 -9.32
CA GLN A 59 -19.27 -10.10 -9.20
C GLN A 59 -17.80 -10.51 -9.28
N GLY A 60 -16.89 -9.55 -9.52
CA GLY A 60 -15.45 -9.81 -9.72
C GLY A 60 -15.13 -10.57 -10.99
N GLN A 61 -16.09 -10.71 -11.92
CA GLN A 61 -15.89 -11.41 -13.19
C GLN A 61 -14.99 -10.64 -14.14
N ASN A 62 -15.02 -9.31 -14.06
CA ASN A 62 -14.12 -8.42 -14.75
C ASN A 62 -13.24 -7.70 -13.72
N ARG A 63 -11.93 -7.62 -14.03
CA ARG A 63 -11.00 -6.80 -13.26
C ARG A 63 -11.31 -5.33 -13.49
N VAL A 64 -11.37 -4.57 -12.41
CA VAL A 64 -11.47 -3.11 -12.45
C VAL A 64 -10.08 -2.53 -12.66
N SER A 65 -9.89 -1.72 -13.71
CA SER A 65 -8.61 -1.01 -13.91
C SER A 65 -8.44 0.10 -12.86
N ALA A 66 -7.21 0.56 -12.63
CA ALA A 66 -6.93 1.61 -11.66
C ALA A 66 -7.70 2.90 -11.96
N SER A 67 -7.75 3.35 -13.23
CA SER A 67 -8.52 4.52 -13.63
C SER A 67 -10.02 4.34 -13.39
N ARG A 68 -10.54 3.15 -13.69
CA ARG A 68 -11.95 2.85 -13.45
C ARG A 68 -12.29 2.77 -11.96
N LEU A 69 -11.35 2.24 -11.15
CA LEU A 69 -11.52 2.22 -9.70
C LEU A 69 -11.53 3.64 -9.12
N TRP A 70 -10.73 4.54 -9.69
CA TRP A 70 -10.75 5.96 -9.36
C TRP A 70 -12.10 6.58 -9.67
N ASP A 71 -12.63 6.41 -10.89
CA ASP A 71 -13.95 6.92 -11.26
C ASP A 71 -15.05 6.40 -10.32
N ILE A 72 -15.00 5.10 -9.99
CA ILE A 72 -15.95 4.46 -9.06
C ILE A 72 -15.83 5.05 -7.66
N SER A 73 -14.62 5.34 -7.18
CA SER A 73 -14.41 5.91 -5.85
C SER A 73 -15.08 7.29 -5.72
N HIS A 74 -14.95 8.13 -6.76
CA HIS A 74 -15.61 9.43 -6.82
C HIS A 74 -17.13 9.32 -6.94
N ALA A 75 -17.64 8.41 -7.80
CA ALA A 75 -19.08 8.21 -7.96
C ALA A 75 -19.76 7.66 -6.68
N LEU A 76 -19.01 6.93 -5.85
CA LEU A 76 -19.49 6.34 -4.61
C LEU A 76 -19.09 7.14 -3.35
N ASP A 77 -18.38 8.25 -3.52
CA ASP A 77 -17.89 9.11 -2.44
C ASP A 77 -17.14 8.31 -1.36
N VAL A 78 -16.05 7.65 -1.77
CA VAL A 78 -15.13 6.91 -0.89
C VAL A 78 -13.70 7.01 -1.37
N GLU A 79 -12.75 6.86 -0.46
CA GLU A 79 -11.33 6.71 -0.80
C GLU A 79 -11.07 5.35 -1.49
N ILE A 80 -10.06 5.29 -2.35
CA ILE A 80 -9.66 4.03 -3.04
C ILE A 80 -9.35 2.92 -2.05
N GLY A 81 -8.74 3.25 -0.91
CA GLY A 81 -8.43 2.31 0.17
C GLY A 81 -9.66 1.56 0.71
N PHE A 82 -10.85 2.15 0.62
CA PHE A 82 -12.11 1.53 1.01
C PHE A 82 -12.35 0.18 0.33
N PHE A 83 -11.98 0.04 -0.94
CA PHE A 83 -12.23 -1.20 -1.69
C PHE A 83 -11.33 -2.37 -1.28
N PHE A 84 -10.24 -2.10 -0.58
CA PHE A 84 -9.29 -3.10 -0.08
C PHE A 84 -9.39 -3.32 1.44
N LYS A 85 -10.18 -2.49 2.13
CA LYS A 85 -10.38 -2.58 3.57
C LYS A 85 -11.05 -3.91 3.93
N ASP A 86 -10.69 -4.47 5.07
CA ASP A 86 -11.21 -5.74 5.60
C ASP A 86 -10.95 -6.96 4.66
N MET A 87 -9.96 -6.87 3.78
CA MET A 87 -9.53 -7.99 2.95
C MET A 87 -8.82 -9.02 3.83
N LYS A 88 -9.33 -10.25 3.83
CA LYS A 88 -8.71 -11.36 4.55
C LYS A 88 -7.32 -11.66 3.97
N GLU A 89 -6.37 -11.97 4.82
CA GLU A 89 -5.00 -12.30 4.42
C GLU A 89 -4.93 -13.48 3.43
N GLU A 90 -5.79 -14.47 3.61
CA GLU A 90 -5.98 -15.58 2.66
C GLU A 90 -6.39 -15.11 1.25
N THR A 91 -7.08 -13.98 1.15
CA THR A 91 -7.47 -13.39 -0.14
C THR A 91 -6.30 -12.60 -0.73
N ALA A 92 -5.58 -11.84 0.08
CA ALA A 92 -4.41 -11.07 -0.33
C ALA A 92 -3.27 -11.98 -0.82
N SER A 93 -3.04 -13.11 -0.16
CA SER A 93 -2.03 -14.11 -0.54
C SER A 93 -2.30 -14.79 -1.89
N LYS A 94 -3.54 -14.73 -2.40
CA LYS A 94 -3.91 -15.24 -3.73
C LYS A 94 -3.69 -14.22 -4.85
N SER A 95 -2.90 -13.17 -4.61
CA SER A 95 -2.48 -12.26 -5.68
C SER A 95 -1.66 -13.03 -6.73
N PRO A 96 -1.73 -12.67 -8.01
CA PRO A 96 -0.90 -13.32 -9.04
C PRO A 96 0.60 -13.32 -8.72
N LYS A 97 1.08 -12.26 -8.04
CA LYS A 97 2.48 -12.16 -7.59
C LYS A 97 2.78 -13.18 -6.50
N ALA A 98 1.93 -13.31 -5.50
CA ALA A 98 2.11 -14.26 -4.40
C ALA A 98 2.12 -15.72 -4.89
N LEU A 99 1.27 -16.04 -5.89
CA LEU A 99 1.21 -17.37 -6.50
C LEU A 99 2.46 -17.69 -7.33
N LEU A 100 3.05 -16.70 -8.02
CA LEU A 100 4.24 -16.90 -8.85
C LEU A 100 5.53 -17.02 -8.03
N THR A 101 5.60 -16.36 -6.88
CA THR A 101 6.83 -16.27 -6.09
C THR A 101 6.92 -17.31 -4.97
N GLY A 102 5.83 -18.07 -4.72
CA GLY A 102 5.77 -18.98 -3.57
C GLY A 102 5.94 -18.25 -2.22
N ILE A 103 5.93 -16.92 -2.27
CA ILE A 103 6.02 -16.07 -1.09
C ILE A 103 4.62 -16.04 -0.46
N ALA A 104 4.28 -17.12 0.27
CA ALA A 104 3.45 -16.95 1.43
C ALA A 104 4.13 -15.85 2.23
N SER A 105 3.43 -14.71 2.41
CA SER A 105 3.81 -13.56 3.20
C SER A 105 4.95 -13.85 4.18
N SER A 106 6.21 -13.80 3.70
CA SER A 106 7.29 -13.46 4.58
C SER A 106 6.93 -12.06 5.07
N PRO A 107 6.84 -11.82 6.38
CA PRO A 107 6.77 -10.45 6.86
C PRO A 107 7.87 -9.72 6.09
N LEU A 108 7.54 -8.63 5.42
CA LEU A 108 8.53 -7.79 4.78
C LEU A 108 9.52 -7.38 5.87
N GLU A 109 10.58 -8.15 6.07
CA GLU A 109 11.75 -7.70 6.84
C GLU A 109 12.42 -6.50 6.17
N ASN A 110 11.94 -6.11 5.00
CA ASN A 110 12.16 -4.82 4.40
C ASN A 110 10.92 -3.95 4.64
N VAL A 111 10.70 -3.56 5.88
CA VAL A 111 9.90 -2.38 6.18
C VAL A 111 10.52 -1.27 5.34
N ASP A 112 9.74 -0.74 4.37
CA ASP A 112 10.18 0.39 3.56
C ASP A 112 10.81 1.43 4.50
N PRO A 113 12.12 1.75 4.35
CA PRO A 113 12.78 2.72 5.23
C PRO A 113 12.01 4.03 5.32
N MET A 114 11.26 4.38 4.25
CA MET A 114 10.40 5.57 4.22
C MET A 114 9.16 5.45 5.11
N SER A 115 8.79 4.26 5.61
CA SER A 115 7.68 4.09 6.54
C SER A 115 8.09 4.25 8.02
N ARG A 116 9.38 4.35 8.30
CA ARG A 116 9.90 4.49 9.67
C ARG A 116 9.78 5.94 10.16
N GLN A 117 9.36 6.12 11.40
CA GLN A 117 9.25 7.44 12.02
C GLN A 117 10.60 8.17 12.04
N GLU A 118 11.69 7.45 12.29
CA GLU A 118 13.06 7.95 12.26
C GLU A 118 13.42 8.61 10.91
N THR A 119 13.03 8.00 9.79
CA THR A 119 13.26 8.54 8.45
C THR A 119 12.54 9.88 8.27
N PHE A 120 11.28 9.98 8.71
CA PHE A 120 10.54 11.23 8.65
C PHE A 120 11.17 12.32 9.51
N ASP A 121 11.62 11.97 10.73
CA ASP A 121 12.24 12.92 11.64
C ASP A 121 13.60 13.38 11.11
N LEU A 122 14.41 12.48 10.54
CA LEU A 122 15.67 12.79 9.88
C LEU A 122 15.45 13.74 8.68
N VAL A 123 14.55 13.41 7.78
CA VAL A 123 14.24 14.24 6.62
C VAL A 123 13.73 15.62 7.05
N ARG A 124 12.82 15.67 8.04
CA ARG A 124 12.32 16.93 8.58
C ARG A 124 13.40 17.77 9.23
N ALA A 125 14.34 17.16 9.98
CA ALA A 125 15.47 17.83 10.58
C ALA A 125 16.42 18.38 9.50
N TYR A 126 16.74 17.58 8.49
CA TYR A 126 17.60 17.96 7.37
C TYR A 126 17.08 19.23 6.65
N TYR A 127 15.80 19.27 6.31
CA TYR A 127 15.20 20.42 5.62
C TYR A 127 15.06 21.67 6.51
N LYS A 128 15.18 21.54 7.84
CA LYS A 128 15.20 22.67 8.78
C LYS A 128 16.58 23.31 8.94
N ILE A 129 17.64 22.74 8.38
CA ILE A 129 18.98 23.31 8.43
C ILE A 129 19.03 24.55 7.53
N PRO A 130 19.20 25.76 8.09
CA PRO A 130 19.18 27.00 7.29
C PRO A 130 20.43 27.13 6.41
N ASN A 131 21.57 26.63 6.87
CA ASN A 131 22.83 26.69 6.13
C ASN A 131 22.94 25.50 5.18
N ARG A 132 22.89 25.78 3.87
CA ARG A 132 22.96 24.76 2.82
C ARG A 132 24.30 24.04 2.78
N LEU A 133 25.40 24.70 3.18
CA LEU A 133 26.71 24.06 3.25
C LEU A 133 26.73 23.01 4.38
N ALA A 134 26.20 23.35 5.56
CA ALA A 134 26.08 22.42 6.68
C ALA A 134 25.16 21.23 6.34
N ALA A 135 24.03 21.47 5.65
CA ALA A 135 23.15 20.41 5.18
C ALA A 135 23.89 19.45 4.22
N LYS A 136 24.68 19.98 3.30
CA LYS A 136 25.50 19.17 2.38
C LYS A 136 26.54 18.34 3.14
N GLN A 137 27.25 18.92 4.09
CA GLN A 137 28.23 18.21 4.91
C GLN A 137 27.61 17.05 5.70
N LEU A 138 26.41 17.27 6.26
CA LEU A 138 25.65 16.20 6.94
C LEU A 138 25.29 15.07 5.98
N PHE A 139 24.85 15.40 4.77
CA PHE A 139 24.54 14.42 3.73
C PHE A 139 25.77 13.62 3.30
N ASP A 140 26.90 14.30 3.06
CA ASP A 140 28.16 13.68 2.69
C ASP A 140 28.67 12.76 3.79
N LEU A 141 28.54 13.18 5.07
CA LEU A 141 28.86 12.35 6.24
C LEU A 141 28.02 11.08 6.28
N ALA A 142 26.70 11.19 6.09
CA ALA A 142 25.81 10.03 6.05
C ALA A 142 26.20 9.03 4.96
N ILE A 143 26.58 9.52 3.77
CA ILE A 143 27.08 8.67 2.69
C ILE A 143 28.38 7.96 3.07
N ILE A 144 29.32 8.65 3.71
CA ILE A 144 30.59 8.08 4.14
C ILE A 144 30.33 6.98 5.18
N MET A 145 29.52 7.26 6.19
CA MET A 145 29.18 6.30 7.24
C MET A 145 28.46 5.07 6.69
N SER A 146 27.58 5.23 5.70
CA SER A 146 26.88 4.10 5.08
C SER A 146 27.82 3.14 4.30
N LYS A 147 28.96 3.63 3.85
CA LYS A 147 29.97 2.84 3.14
C LYS A 147 30.99 2.19 4.08
N THR A 148 31.14 2.72 5.29
CA THR A 148 32.02 2.18 6.30
C THR A 148 31.25 1.10 7.04
N GLN A 149 31.59 -0.18 6.87
CA GLN A 149 31.06 -1.26 7.72
C GLN A 149 31.66 -1.09 9.11
N ILE A 150 31.00 -0.31 9.96
CA ILE A 150 31.27 -0.32 11.40
C ILE A 150 30.58 -1.58 11.91
N PRO A 151 31.32 -2.56 12.49
CA PRO A 151 30.66 -3.72 13.10
C PRO A 151 29.73 -3.19 14.19
N ALA A 152 28.46 -3.65 14.16
CA ALA A 152 27.49 -3.30 15.18
C ALA A 152 28.09 -3.66 16.55
N SER A 153 28.44 -2.65 17.34
CA SER A 153 28.74 -2.83 18.75
C SER A 153 27.42 -3.18 19.44
N SER A 154 27.49 -4.23 20.27
CA SER A 154 26.45 -4.80 21.12
C SER A 154 25.44 -3.79 21.70
N ASP A 155 24.22 -4.25 21.80
CA ASP A 155 22.91 -3.71 22.20
C ASP A 155 22.79 -2.83 23.47
N ASP A 156 23.82 -2.08 23.89
CA ASP A 156 23.78 -1.30 25.14
C ASP A 156 23.45 0.19 24.93
N ASP A 157 23.36 0.69 23.68
CA ASP A 157 23.21 2.13 23.40
C ASP A 157 21.77 2.66 23.34
N ASP A 158 20.76 1.79 23.34
CA ASP A 158 19.34 2.23 23.31
C ASP A 158 18.87 2.95 24.59
N ASN A 159 19.67 2.87 25.67
CA ASN A 159 19.31 3.48 26.96
C ASN A 159 19.82 4.93 27.11
N GLU A 160 20.81 5.37 26.35
CA GLU A 160 21.33 6.75 26.43
C GLU A 160 20.47 7.75 25.67
N ILE A 161 19.86 7.34 24.56
CA ILE A 161 19.02 8.25 23.75
C ILE A 161 17.73 8.60 24.47
N SER A 162 17.20 7.71 25.31
CA SER A 162 16.01 7.96 26.15
C SER A 162 16.26 9.01 27.23
N ASN A 163 17.46 9.08 27.77
CA ASN A 163 17.82 10.02 28.83
C ASN A 163 18.04 11.45 28.31
N PHE A 164 18.43 11.63 27.05
CA PHE A 164 18.64 12.95 26.46
C PHE A 164 17.31 13.73 26.25
N ARG A 165 16.18 13.03 26.09
CA ARG A 165 14.85 13.66 25.97
C ARG A 165 14.30 14.21 27.29
N LEU A 166 14.67 13.63 28.43
CA LEU A 166 14.13 14.02 29.74
C LEU A 166 14.78 15.25 30.38
N THR A 167 15.99 15.63 29.96
CA THR A 167 16.71 16.77 30.56
C THR A 167 16.34 18.13 29.95
N ARG A 168 15.70 18.14 28.75
CA ARG A 168 15.40 19.41 28.06
C ARG A 168 14.08 20.08 28.49
N THR A 169 13.22 19.39 29.22
CA THR A 169 11.93 19.92 29.68
C THR A 169 11.97 20.58 31.06
N LYS A 170 13.08 20.49 31.84
CA LYS A 170 13.18 21.06 33.21
C LYS A 170 13.82 22.46 33.30
N LYS A 171 14.29 23.08 32.19
CA LYS A 171 14.95 24.39 32.21
C LYS A 171 14.09 25.58 31.76
N ARG A 172 12.75 25.43 31.73
CA ARG A 172 11.85 26.54 31.34
C ARG A 172 10.77 26.86 32.39
N LYS A 173 11.14 26.81 33.68
CA LYS A 173 10.38 27.46 34.78
C LYS A 173 11.36 27.98 35.80
N LYS A 174 11.84 29.19 35.56
CA LYS A 174 12.21 30.21 36.57
C LYS A 174 12.21 31.57 35.87
#